data_4cd8495440e81af7a94e1122d7735d53
#
_entry.id   4cd8495440e81af7a94e1122d7735d53
#
_cell.length_a   1.000
_cell.length_b   1.000
_cell.length_c   1.000
_cell.angle_alpha   90.00
_cell.angle_beta   90.00
_cell.angle_gamma   90.00
#
_symmetry.space_group_name_H-M   'P 1'
#
loop_
_entity.id
_entity.type
_entity.pdbx_description
1 polymer ?
#
loop_
_entity_poly.entity_id
_entity_poly.type
_entity_poly.pdbx_seq_one_letter_code
_entity_poly.pdbx_strand_id
1 'polypeptide(L)'
;LTNAGTGAVSIGKKDGIYEYGGGWGQLLGDEGSGYWIGLQALILLTKEHDQSRPYSSLSQTILQHVKADTIHDIKKFVYSSPKSEVALLTPLVVNQARNHKQEASDILQQAGKHLANMTLHLYKKQRFEGSCLLACKGSILTEVPEVFDVYKKACEKEIKHIQWATQRVSSAKGAYQLFMN
;
A
#
# COMPACT_ATOMS: atom_id res chain seq x y z
N LEU A 1 -14.45 1.15 -3.37
CA LEU A 1 -13.50 0.05 -3.19
C LEU A 1 -12.09 0.57 -3.29
N THR A 2 -11.25 0.25 -2.32
CA THR A 2 -9.79 0.45 -2.39
C THR A 2 -9.10 -0.90 -2.39
N ASN A 3 -8.24 -1.11 -3.36
CA ASN A 3 -7.45 -2.33 -3.51
C ASN A 3 -5.97 -1.98 -3.39
N ALA A 4 -5.27 -2.62 -2.46
CA ALA A 4 -3.84 -2.47 -2.25
C ALA A 4 -3.17 -3.84 -2.06
N GLY A 5 -2.46 -4.27 -3.06
CA GLY A 5 -1.60 -5.45 -3.11
C GLY A 5 -0.22 -5.04 -3.60
N THR A 6 0.30 -5.66 -4.65
CA THR A 6 1.56 -5.24 -5.31
C THR A 6 1.47 -3.80 -5.83
N GLY A 7 0.33 -3.37 -6.37
CA GLY A 7 0.00 -1.98 -6.71
C GLY A 7 -1.21 -1.49 -5.90
N ALA A 8 -1.66 -0.25 -6.13
CA ALA A 8 -2.78 0.34 -5.43
C ALA A 8 -3.72 1.13 -6.36
N VAL A 9 -5.04 0.96 -6.16
CA VAL A 9 -6.08 1.67 -6.90
C VAL A 9 -7.35 1.80 -6.07
N SER A 10 -8.05 2.91 -6.20
CA SER A 10 -9.41 3.10 -5.69
C SER A 10 -10.40 3.19 -6.85
N ILE A 11 -11.57 2.58 -6.67
CA ILE A 11 -12.66 2.60 -7.65
C ILE A 11 -13.93 3.06 -6.92
N GLY A 12 -14.55 4.11 -7.41
CA GLY A 12 -15.83 4.61 -6.94
C GLY A 12 -16.93 4.37 -7.97
N LYS A 13 -18.15 4.10 -7.50
CA LYS A 13 -19.35 4.05 -8.33
C LYS A 13 -20.42 4.92 -7.70
N LYS A 14 -20.87 5.94 -8.43
CA LYS A 14 -22.01 6.79 -8.04
C LYS A 14 -22.90 6.99 -9.27
N ASP A 15 -24.19 6.82 -9.10
CA ASP A 15 -25.21 7.01 -10.16
C ASP A 15 -24.89 6.24 -11.44
N GLY A 16 -24.36 5.01 -11.30
CA GLY A 16 -23.94 4.18 -12.42
C GLY A 16 -22.57 4.51 -13.02
N ILE A 17 -21.98 5.65 -12.67
CA ILE A 17 -20.70 6.12 -13.21
C ILE A 17 -19.54 5.60 -12.36
N TYR A 18 -18.56 4.98 -13.03
CA TYR A 18 -17.33 4.53 -12.43
C TYR A 18 -16.22 5.57 -12.58
N GLU A 19 -15.49 5.82 -11.51
CA GLU A 19 -14.32 6.68 -11.48
C GLU A 19 -13.17 5.97 -10.77
N TYR A 20 -11.94 6.34 -11.14
CA TYR A 20 -10.72 5.77 -10.61
C TYR A 20 -9.89 6.82 -9.88
N GLY A 21 -9.22 6.38 -8.80
CA GLY A 21 -8.21 7.13 -8.09
C GLY A 21 -6.96 6.28 -7.95
N GLY A 22 -5.80 6.80 -8.32
CA GLY A 22 -4.56 6.03 -8.39
C GLY A 22 -4.53 5.03 -9.54
N GLY A 23 -3.77 3.93 -9.38
CA GLY A 23 -3.65 2.90 -10.42
C GLY A 23 -2.76 3.28 -11.61
N TRP A 24 -1.94 4.32 -11.48
CA TRP A 24 -1.03 4.81 -12.52
C TRP A 24 0.24 3.98 -12.68
N GLY A 25 0.37 2.92 -11.89
CA GLY A 25 1.55 2.06 -11.88
C GLY A 25 2.70 2.63 -11.05
N GLN A 26 3.74 1.83 -10.93
CA GLN A 26 4.83 2.03 -9.95
C GLN A 26 5.69 3.28 -10.16
N LEU A 27 5.68 3.87 -11.36
CA LEU A 27 6.48 5.05 -11.68
C LEU A 27 5.71 6.36 -11.44
N LEU A 28 4.38 6.32 -11.52
CA LEU A 28 3.53 7.50 -11.46
C LEU A 28 2.54 7.46 -10.28
N GLY A 29 2.58 6.37 -9.46
CA GLY A 29 1.63 6.15 -8.40
C GLY A 29 1.96 4.90 -7.59
N ASP A 30 0.91 4.13 -7.27
CA ASP A 30 0.96 2.94 -6.41
C ASP A 30 1.39 3.23 -4.96
N GLU A 31 1.29 4.48 -4.49
CA GLU A 31 1.65 4.86 -3.13
C GLU A 31 0.81 4.09 -2.10
N GLY A 32 1.50 3.53 -1.11
CA GLY A 32 0.90 2.68 -0.07
C GLY A 32 0.73 1.22 -0.47
N SER A 33 1.08 0.84 -1.70
CA SER A 33 1.11 -0.57 -2.14
C SER A 33 2.30 -1.34 -1.56
N GLY A 34 2.30 -2.66 -1.73
CA GLY A 34 3.43 -3.51 -1.35
C GLY A 34 4.72 -3.12 -2.08
N TYR A 35 4.64 -2.79 -3.38
CA TYR A 35 5.79 -2.25 -4.09
C TYR A 35 6.33 -0.98 -3.45
N TRP A 36 5.44 -0.02 -3.14
CA TRP A 36 5.83 1.24 -2.52
C TRP A 36 6.48 1.02 -1.14
N ILE A 37 5.91 0.14 -0.31
CA ILE A 37 6.45 -0.20 1.01
C ILE A 37 7.86 -0.79 0.88
N GLY A 38 8.06 -1.76 -0.02
CA GLY A 38 9.37 -2.34 -0.28
C GLY A 38 10.37 -1.32 -0.81
N LEU A 39 9.94 -0.43 -1.70
CA LEU A 39 10.78 0.64 -2.23
C LEU A 39 11.19 1.65 -1.13
N GLN A 40 10.28 2.02 -0.21
CA GLN A 40 10.63 2.92 0.90
C GLN A 40 11.69 2.31 1.82
N ALA A 41 11.62 1.00 2.05
CA ALA A 41 12.64 0.31 2.83
C ALA A 41 14.01 0.28 2.13
N LEU A 42 14.05 0.13 0.81
CA LEU A 42 15.28 0.26 0.01
C LEU A 42 15.81 1.70 0.00
N ILE A 43 14.92 2.70 -0.07
CA ILE A 43 15.31 4.13 0.03
C ILE A 43 15.89 4.44 1.42
N LEU A 44 15.32 3.89 2.49
CA LEU A 44 15.89 4.03 3.83
C LEU A 44 17.34 3.50 3.87
N LEU A 45 17.55 2.30 3.36
CA LEU A 45 18.86 1.65 3.32
C LEU A 45 19.90 2.52 2.56
N THR A 46 19.53 3.05 1.38
CA THR A 46 20.43 3.92 0.62
C THR A 46 20.75 5.23 1.36
N LYS A 47 19.76 5.83 2.04
CA LYS A 47 19.95 7.02 2.86
C LYS A 47 20.90 6.77 4.05
N GLU A 48 20.76 5.63 4.73
CA GLU A 48 21.68 5.26 5.82
C GLU A 48 23.11 5.12 5.30
N HIS A 49 23.28 4.50 4.13
CA HIS A 49 24.58 4.37 3.48
C HIS A 49 25.19 5.74 3.14
N ASP A 50 24.45 6.59 2.44
CA ASP A 50 24.94 7.92 2.00
C ASP A 50 25.31 8.83 3.18
N GLN A 51 24.61 8.68 4.30
CA GLN A 51 24.87 9.40 5.54
C GLN A 51 25.96 8.76 6.40
N SER A 52 26.60 7.68 5.96
CA SER A 52 27.57 6.90 6.73
C SER A 52 27.06 6.48 8.11
N ARG A 53 25.75 6.22 8.22
CA ARG A 53 25.09 5.76 9.45
C ARG A 53 25.15 4.23 9.55
N PRO A 54 25.18 3.67 10.77
CA PRO A 54 24.96 2.24 10.94
C PRO A 54 23.62 1.82 10.32
N TYR A 55 23.62 0.70 9.60
CA TYR A 55 22.37 0.15 9.06
C TYR A 55 21.41 -0.26 10.16
N SER A 56 20.16 0.18 10.06
CA SER A 56 19.06 -0.28 10.90
C SER A 56 18.85 -1.79 10.76
N SER A 57 18.13 -2.39 11.72
CA SER A 57 17.79 -3.82 11.65
C SER A 57 16.94 -4.14 10.40
N LEU A 58 16.12 -3.21 9.94
CA LEU A 58 15.37 -3.36 8.70
C LEU A 58 16.33 -3.43 7.50
N SER A 59 17.26 -2.50 7.39
CA SER A 59 18.25 -2.46 6.30
C SER A 59 19.13 -3.71 6.28
N GLN A 60 19.59 -4.18 7.45
CA GLN A 60 20.36 -5.42 7.55
C GLN A 60 19.54 -6.63 7.08
N THR A 61 18.25 -6.71 7.48
CA THR A 61 17.36 -7.80 7.07
C THR A 61 17.15 -7.79 5.55
N ILE A 62 17.02 -6.60 4.94
CA ILE A 62 16.88 -6.47 3.49
C ILE A 62 18.14 -6.92 2.76
N LEU A 63 19.33 -6.45 3.18
CA LEU A 63 20.61 -6.86 2.60
C LEU A 63 20.75 -8.38 2.59
N GLN A 64 20.45 -9.04 3.72
CA GLN A 64 20.47 -10.50 3.84
C GLN A 64 19.46 -11.18 2.90
N HIS A 65 18.23 -10.65 2.82
CA HIS A 65 17.17 -11.25 2.01
C HIS A 65 17.48 -11.20 0.51
N VAL A 66 17.98 -10.05 0.03
CA VAL A 66 18.35 -9.91 -1.39
C VAL A 66 19.76 -10.41 -1.70
N LYS A 67 20.47 -10.93 -0.70
CA LYS A 67 21.85 -11.44 -0.80
C LYS A 67 22.79 -10.40 -1.40
N ALA A 68 22.69 -9.17 -0.92
CA ALA A 68 23.53 -8.07 -1.35
C ALA A 68 24.79 -8.00 -0.47
N ASP A 69 25.94 -8.07 -1.08
CA ASP A 69 27.24 -7.88 -0.42
C ASP A 69 27.62 -6.40 -0.35
N THR A 70 27.11 -5.60 -1.30
CA THR A 70 27.40 -4.17 -1.43
C THR A 70 26.13 -3.37 -1.67
N ILE A 71 26.19 -2.06 -1.43
CA ILE A 71 25.08 -1.15 -1.75
C ILE A 71 24.76 -1.13 -3.26
N HIS A 72 25.74 -1.39 -4.11
CA HIS A 72 25.53 -1.46 -5.55
C HIS A 72 24.66 -2.63 -5.99
N ASP A 73 24.64 -3.73 -5.22
CA ASP A 73 23.77 -4.87 -5.48
C ASP A 73 22.30 -4.50 -5.24
N ILE A 74 22.01 -3.61 -4.31
CA ILE A 74 20.67 -3.05 -4.10
C ILE A 74 20.20 -2.27 -5.33
N LYS A 75 21.06 -1.45 -5.92
CA LYS A 75 20.76 -0.76 -7.18
C LYS A 75 20.46 -1.78 -8.29
N LYS A 76 21.31 -2.79 -8.45
CA LYS A 76 21.09 -3.85 -9.44
C LYS A 76 19.77 -4.57 -9.20
N PHE A 77 19.46 -4.95 -7.95
CA PHE A 77 18.20 -5.59 -7.58
C PHE A 77 17.00 -4.75 -8.01
N VAL A 78 16.93 -3.47 -7.66
CA VAL A 78 15.78 -2.61 -7.98
C VAL A 78 15.57 -2.47 -9.50
N TYR A 79 16.65 -2.31 -10.27
CA TYR A 79 16.54 -2.07 -11.71
C TYR A 79 16.36 -3.33 -12.55
N SER A 80 16.67 -4.51 -12.02
CA SER A 80 16.53 -5.78 -12.73
C SER A 80 15.32 -6.61 -12.28
N SER A 81 14.73 -6.30 -11.12
CA SER A 81 13.63 -7.08 -10.57
C SER A 81 12.27 -6.57 -11.05
N PRO A 82 11.30 -7.45 -11.31
CA PRO A 82 9.92 -7.06 -11.50
C PRO A 82 9.36 -6.44 -10.21
N LYS A 83 8.35 -5.59 -10.34
CA LYS A 83 7.74 -4.93 -9.18
C LYS A 83 7.23 -5.88 -8.09
N SER A 84 6.87 -7.09 -8.46
CA SER A 84 6.44 -8.13 -7.52
C SER A 84 7.54 -8.54 -6.54
N GLU A 85 8.80 -8.60 -6.99
CA GLU A 85 9.93 -8.94 -6.13
C GLU A 85 10.22 -7.84 -5.11
N VAL A 86 10.15 -6.57 -5.53
CA VAL A 86 10.26 -5.45 -4.60
C VAL A 86 9.12 -5.48 -3.57
N ALA A 87 7.89 -5.82 -4.00
CA ALA A 87 6.75 -5.96 -3.10
C ALA A 87 6.93 -7.11 -2.09
N LEU A 88 7.70 -8.15 -2.40
CA LEU A 88 8.03 -9.24 -1.46
C LEU A 88 8.89 -8.79 -0.27
N LEU A 89 9.45 -7.59 -0.28
CA LEU A 89 10.11 -6.99 0.88
C LEU A 89 9.11 -6.53 1.95
N THR A 90 7.84 -6.32 1.60
CA THR A 90 6.80 -5.87 2.54
C THR A 90 6.67 -6.74 3.80
N PRO A 91 6.66 -8.07 3.74
CA PRO A 91 6.61 -8.91 4.95
C PRO A 91 7.78 -8.65 5.90
N LEU A 92 8.96 -8.29 5.39
CA LEU A 92 10.12 -7.94 6.22
C LEU A 92 9.87 -6.63 6.98
N VAL A 93 9.32 -5.62 6.29
CA VAL A 93 8.94 -4.34 6.91
C VAL A 93 7.89 -4.56 8.00
N VAL A 94 6.85 -5.34 7.70
CA VAL A 94 5.79 -5.68 8.67
C VAL A 94 6.37 -6.39 9.89
N ASN A 95 7.26 -7.37 9.71
CA ASN A 95 7.90 -8.07 10.82
C ASN A 95 8.75 -7.13 11.68
N GLN A 96 9.53 -6.24 11.06
CA GLN A 96 10.32 -5.25 11.78
C GLN A 96 9.45 -4.25 12.56
N ALA A 97 8.33 -3.81 11.99
CA ALA A 97 7.37 -2.95 12.68
C ALA A 97 6.75 -3.66 13.90
N ARG A 98 6.39 -4.94 13.79
CA ARG A 98 5.90 -5.78 14.90
C ARG A 98 6.95 -6.01 15.99
N ASN A 99 8.23 -5.94 15.63
CA ASN A 99 9.36 -5.93 16.56
C ASN A 99 9.72 -4.51 17.05
N HIS A 100 8.75 -3.57 16.98
CA HIS A 100 8.86 -2.20 17.46
C HIS A 100 10.00 -1.38 16.85
N LYS A 101 10.37 -1.65 15.59
CA LYS A 101 11.33 -0.81 14.86
C LYS A 101 10.61 0.38 14.26
N GLN A 102 11.02 1.56 14.70
CA GLN A 102 10.31 2.81 14.38
C GLN A 102 10.29 3.11 12.89
N GLU A 103 11.42 2.91 12.20
CA GLU A 103 11.55 3.17 10.77
C GLU A 103 10.57 2.32 9.95
N ALA A 104 10.40 1.06 10.33
CA ALA A 104 9.43 0.17 9.68
C ALA A 104 7.99 0.59 9.98
N SER A 105 7.71 0.98 11.22
CA SER A 105 6.39 1.49 11.61
C SER A 105 6.03 2.77 10.86
N ASP A 106 6.99 3.68 10.67
CA ASP A 106 6.80 4.92 9.93
C ASP A 106 6.45 4.66 8.46
N ILE A 107 7.11 3.69 7.82
CA ILE A 107 6.80 3.28 6.44
C ILE A 107 5.36 2.78 6.34
N LEU A 108 4.93 1.89 7.24
CA LEU A 108 3.56 1.35 7.22
C LEU A 108 2.51 2.41 7.52
N GLN A 109 2.78 3.33 8.44
CA GLN A 109 1.89 4.46 8.72
C GLN A 109 1.73 5.38 7.50
N GLN A 110 2.83 5.68 6.80
CA GLN A 110 2.78 6.47 5.58
C GLN A 110 1.98 5.75 4.48
N ALA A 111 2.16 4.44 4.33
CA ALA A 111 1.37 3.63 3.39
C ALA A 111 -0.13 3.77 3.66
N GLY A 112 -0.56 3.63 4.91
CA GLY A 112 -1.96 3.81 5.30
C GLY A 112 -2.50 5.20 4.97
N LYS A 113 -1.70 6.25 5.21
CA LYS A 113 -2.07 7.64 4.87
C LYS A 113 -2.21 7.84 3.35
N HIS A 114 -1.30 7.30 2.55
CA HIS A 114 -1.36 7.40 1.08
C HIS A 114 -2.63 6.74 0.54
N LEU A 115 -2.94 5.52 0.99
CA LEU A 115 -4.16 4.81 0.59
C LEU A 115 -5.43 5.57 1.00
N ALA A 116 -5.44 6.15 2.20
CA ALA A 116 -6.56 6.98 2.66
C ALA A 116 -6.72 8.23 1.78
N ASN A 117 -5.64 8.94 1.50
CA ASN A 117 -5.67 10.13 0.63
C ASN A 117 -6.21 9.79 -0.76
N MET A 118 -5.77 8.68 -1.37
CA MET A 118 -6.27 8.23 -2.65
C MET A 118 -7.78 7.99 -2.62
N THR A 119 -8.28 7.33 -1.58
CA THR A 119 -9.72 7.09 -1.37
C THR A 119 -10.48 8.39 -1.16
N LEU A 120 -9.97 9.29 -0.34
CA LEU A 120 -10.60 10.57 -0.03
C LEU A 120 -10.63 11.51 -1.22
N HIS A 121 -9.58 11.53 -2.05
CA HIS A 121 -9.59 12.29 -3.30
C HIS A 121 -10.68 11.80 -4.25
N LEU A 122 -10.83 10.49 -4.39
CA LEU A 122 -11.89 9.91 -5.21
C LEU A 122 -13.29 10.19 -4.64
N TYR A 123 -13.45 10.08 -3.31
CA TYR A 123 -14.69 10.42 -2.62
C TYR A 123 -15.11 11.88 -2.91
N LYS A 124 -14.18 12.82 -2.81
CA LYS A 124 -14.41 14.23 -3.11
C LYS A 124 -14.67 14.48 -4.61
N LYS A 125 -13.90 13.85 -5.48
CA LYS A 125 -14.04 13.95 -6.95
C LYS A 125 -15.44 13.54 -7.40
N GLN A 126 -15.97 12.45 -6.87
CA GLN A 126 -17.31 11.97 -7.20
C GLN A 126 -18.42 12.68 -6.40
N ARG A 127 -18.09 13.63 -5.54
CA ARG A 127 -19.06 14.37 -4.71
C ARG A 127 -20.04 13.44 -3.97
N PHE A 128 -19.49 12.41 -3.31
CA PHE A 128 -20.32 11.56 -2.46
C PHE A 128 -20.93 12.37 -1.32
N GLU A 129 -22.23 12.21 -1.11
CA GLU A 129 -22.99 12.83 -0.02
C GLU A 129 -23.70 11.73 0.77
N GLY A 130 -23.79 11.88 2.10
CA GLY A 130 -24.45 10.90 2.97
C GLY A 130 -23.61 9.68 3.30
N SER A 131 -24.24 8.49 3.34
CA SER A 131 -23.56 7.24 3.66
C SER A 131 -22.77 6.71 2.47
N CYS A 132 -21.57 6.20 2.73
CA CYS A 132 -20.69 5.61 1.72
C CYS A 132 -20.36 4.16 2.11
N LEU A 133 -20.60 3.21 1.19
CA LEU A 133 -20.14 1.83 1.34
C LEU A 133 -18.69 1.75 0.88
N LEU A 134 -17.78 1.44 1.80
CA LEU A 134 -16.35 1.33 1.52
C LEU A 134 -15.88 -0.11 1.68
N ALA A 135 -15.33 -0.67 0.62
CA ALA A 135 -14.76 -2.00 0.60
C ALA A 135 -13.23 -1.93 0.43
N CYS A 136 -12.52 -2.85 1.09
CA CYS A 136 -11.08 -2.99 1.01
C CYS A 136 -10.70 -4.34 0.42
N LYS A 137 -9.70 -4.35 -0.47
CA LYS A 137 -9.10 -5.55 -1.05
C LYS A 137 -7.58 -5.44 -1.12
N GLY A 138 -6.95 -6.57 -1.45
CA GLY A 138 -5.49 -6.69 -1.53
C GLY A 138 -4.84 -6.90 -0.16
N SER A 139 -3.76 -7.66 -0.14
CA SER A 139 -3.10 -8.12 1.10
C SER A 139 -2.67 -6.98 2.04
N ILE A 140 -2.33 -5.82 1.48
CA ILE A 140 -1.91 -4.68 2.30
C ILE A 140 -3.06 -4.17 3.20
N LEU A 141 -4.29 -4.11 2.68
CA LEU A 141 -5.44 -3.66 3.45
C LEU A 141 -6.16 -4.79 4.20
N THR A 142 -5.94 -6.05 3.82
CA THR A 142 -6.65 -7.18 4.44
C THR A 142 -5.82 -7.99 5.42
N GLU A 143 -4.49 -7.86 5.39
CA GLU A 143 -3.57 -8.71 6.17
C GLU A 143 -2.52 -7.92 6.97
N VAL A 144 -2.45 -6.59 6.75
CA VAL A 144 -1.51 -5.71 7.47
C VAL A 144 -2.29 -4.70 8.32
N PRO A 145 -2.67 -5.06 9.56
CA PRO A 145 -3.43 -4.19 10.47
C PRO A 145 -2.76 -2.84 10.68
N GLU A 146 -1.42 -2.80 10.72
CA GLU A 146 -0.62 -1.59 10.92
C GLU A 146 -0.87 -0.53 9.82
N VAL A 147 -1.20 -0.96 8.61
CA VAL A 147 -1.60 -0.08 7.49
C VAL A 147 -3.10 0.19 7.53
N PHE A 148 -3.91 -0.86 7.74
CA PHE A 148 -5.36 -0.75 7.70
C PHE A 148 -5.92 0.18 8.77
N ASP A 149 -5.40 0.13 10.00
CA ASP A 149 -5.89 0.97 11.11
C ASP A 149 -5.65 2.47 10.83
N VAL A 150 -4.50 2.82 10.26
CA VAL A 150 -4.21 4.19 9.82
C VAL A 150 -5.13 4.62 8.69
N TYR A 151 -5.29 3.77 7.68
CA TYR A 151 -6.20 3.98 6.56
C TYR A 151 -7.64 4.21 7.05
N LYS A 152 -8.15 3.30 7.88
CA LYS A 152 -9.50 3.33 8.45
C LYS A 152 -9.74 4.61 9.23
N LYS A 153 -8.86 4.92 10.18
CA LYS A 153 -8.95 6.12 11.02
C LYS A 153 -8.96 7.41 10.20
N ALA A 154 -8.15 7.49 9.16
CA ALA A 154 -8.10 8.66 8.29
C ALA A 154 -9.39 8.80 7.45
N CYS A 155 -9.93 7.70 6.92
CA CYS A 155 -11.20 7.73 6.19
C CYS A 155 -12.37 8.10 7.11
N GLU A 156 -12.47 7.52 8.31
CA GLU A 156 -13.55 7.79 9.28
C GLU A 156 -13.55 9.23 9.80
N LYS A 157 -12.40 9.89 9.82
CA LYS A 157 -12.27 11.29 10.19
C LYS A 157 -12.93 12.23 9.17
N GLU A 158 -12.85 11.91 7.88
CA GLU A 158 -13.26 12.79 6.78
C GLU A 158 -14.63 12.41 6.19
N ILE A 159 -15.04 11.14 6.30
CA ILE A 159 -16.30 10.63 5.77
C ILE A 159 -17.24 10.32 6.95
N LYS A 160 -18.30 11.08 7.09
CA LYS A 160 -19.17 11.05 8.28
C LYS A 160 -19.92 9.73 8.51
N HIS A 161 -20.26 9.01 7.45
CA HIS A 161 -21.09 7.80 7.53
C HIS A 161 -20.54 6.71 6.61
N ILE A 162 -19.44 6.06 7.06
CA ILE A 162 -18.89 4.90 6.34
C ILE A 162 -19.58 3.62 6.80
N GLN A 163 -20.09 2.85 5.85
CA GLN A 163 -20.41 1.45 6.02
C GLN A 163 -19.27 0.60 5.47
N TRP A 164 -18.59 -0.11 6.35
CA TRP A 164 -17.52 -1.01 5.92
C TRP A 164 -18.09 -2.30 5.37
N ALA A 165 -17.72 -2.65 4.13
CA ALA A 165 -18.17 -3.92 3.54
C ALA A 165 -17.48 -5.09 4.26
N THR A 166 -18.29 -5.99 4.80
CA THR A 166 -17.83 -7.17 5.54
C THR A 166 -17.63 -8.41 4.66
N GLN A 167 -18.30 -8.44 3.50
CA GLN A 167 -18.21 -9.59 2.59
C GLN A 167 -16.93 -9.59 1.78
N ARG A 168 -16.16 -10.66 1.91
CA ARG A 168 -15.02 -10.97 1.04
C ARG A 168 -15.52 -11.70 -0.21
N VAL A 169 -15.83 -10.98 -1.27
CA VAL A 169 -16.17 -11.58 -2.56
C VAL A 169 -14.88 -11.75 -3.37
N SER A 170 -14.68 -12.92 -3.99
CA SER A 170 -13.54 -13.12 -4.88
C SER A 170 -13.63 -12.18 -6.10
N SER A 171 -12.49 -11.76 -6.62
CA SER A 171 -12.45 -10.87 -7.80
C SER A 171 -13.10 -11.53 -9.02
N ALA A 172 -12.95 -12.85 -9.17
CA ALA A 172 -13.61 -13.62 -10.23
C ALA A 172 -15.14 -13.59 -10.12
N LYS A 173 -15.69 -13.72 -8.91
CA LYS A 173 -17.15 -13.62 -8.70
C LYS A 173 -17.66 -12.21 -8.96
N GLY A 174 -16.89 -11.17 -8.59
CA GLY A 174 -17.24 -9.78 -8.90
C GLY A 174 -17.24 -9.51 -10.40
N ALA A 175 -16.23 -9.99 -11.13
CA ALA A 175 -16.17 -9.87 -12.59
C ALA A 175 -17.35 -10.61 -13.26
N TYR A 176 -17.66 -11.82 -12.83
CA TYR A 176 -18.83 -12.57 -13.33
C TYR A 176 -20.14 -11.81 -13.14
N GLN A 177 -20.37 -11.20 -11.98
CA GLN A 177 -21.57 -10.40 -11.72
C GLN A 177 -21.65 -9.14 -12.60
N LEU A 178 -20.53 -8.53 -12.94
CA LEU A 178 -20.49 -7.38 -13.87
C LEU A 178 -20.82 -7.78 -15.33
N PHE A 179 -20.56 -9.04 -15.68
CA PHE A 179 -20.86 -9.55 -17.04
C PHE A 179 -22.33 -9.97 -17.22
N MET A 180 -23.02 -10.30 -16.10
CA MET A 180 -24.41 -10.80 -16.12
C MET A 180 -25.46 -9.70 -15.90
N ASN A 181 -25.06 -8.47 -15.62
CA ASN A 181 -25.89 -7.28 -15.48
C ASN A 181 -25.61 -6.29 -16.61
#